data_d008f22e57e9484fc687f7fbad2951f4
#
_entry.id   d008f22e57e9484fc687f7fbad2951f4
#
_cell.length_a   1.000
_cell.length_b   1.000
_cell.length_c   1.000
_cell.angle_alpha   90.00
_cell.angle_beta   90.00
_cell.angle_gamma   90.00
#
_symmetry.space_group_name_H-M   'P 1'
#
loop_
_entity.id
_entity.type
_entity.pdbx_description
1 polymer ?
#
loop_
_entity_poly.entity_id
_entity_poly.type
_entity_poly.pdbx_seq_one_letter_code
_entity_poly.pdbx_strand_id
1 'polypeptide(L)'
;LQKKFGYSRQTVRTALQQLEEEGLITRVRGSGTYVSYEGQMIDDDRPRVGLLLSYYSEYLFPDVYDGIEESLSEKGYRIDVAVTKNRLNDEAIYLEGLLKSNVSGLIIEGSRSAFPNPNIRLYKEIKRRNIPTLFIHNHYENVPFDSVEMSDSRSAYELTRILIENGHRRIGGIFKYDDMQGIERYKGFIQCLSDYGVKFDDDYIRWYSTKDMEEKLRKK
;
A
#
# COMPACT_ATOMS: atom_id res chain seq x y z
N LEU A 1 0.49 23.18 6.85
CA LEU A 1 1.52 23.89 6.09
C LEU A 1 2.13 25.03 6.93
N GLN A 2 1.36 25.97 7.50
CA GLN A 2 1.87 27.09 8.28
C GLN A 2 2.78 26.66 9.43
N LYS A 3 2.30 25.78 10.31
CA LYS A 3 3.08 25.25 11.45
C LYS A 3 4.30 24.41 11.01
N LYS A 4 4.23 23.78 9.85
CA LYS A 4 5.30 22.91 9.35
C LYS A 4 6.44 23.69 8.70
N PHE A 5 6.13 24.80 8.01
CA PHE A 5 7.09 25.53 7.18
C PHE A 5 7.35 26.98 7.66
N GLY A 6 6.70 27.44 8.72
CA GLY A 6 6.93 28.77 9.29
C GLY A 6 6.44 29.95 8.45
N TYR A 7 5.69 29.74 7.38
CA TYR A 7 5.19 30.81 6.52
C TYR A 7 3.88 31.42 7.01
N SER A 8 3.63 32.69 6.63
CA SER A 8 2.38 33.37 6.93
C SER A 8 1.18 32.69 6.26
N ARG A 9 -0.04 32.93 6.82
CA ARG A 9 -1.29 32.46 6.19
C ARG A 9 -1.45 32.99 4.76
N GLN A 10 -1.07 34.21 4.54
CA GLN A 10 -1.19 34.85 3.25
C GLN A 10 -0.25 34.18 2.22
N THR A 11 1.00 33.96 2.59
CA THR A 11 1.99 33.31 1.73
C THR A 11 1.52 31.91 1.31
N VAL A 12 1.04 31.10 2.27
CA VAL A 12 0.52 29.75 1.98
C VAL A 12 -0.71 29.82 1.07
N ARG A 13 -1.62 30.79 1.31
CA ARG A 13 -2.83 30.95 0.49
C ARG A 13 -2.50 31.35 -0.94
N THR A 14 -1.56 32.29 -1.12
CA THR A 14 -1.10 32.71 -2.47
C THR A 14 -0.44 31.57 -3.21
N ALA A 15 0.46 30.81 -2.57
CA ALA A 15 1.10 29.65 -3.17
C ALA A 15 0.08 28.58 -3.59
N LEU A 16 -0.89 28.28 -2.71
CA LEU A 16 -1.95 27.32 -3.06
C LEU A 16 -2.88 27.84 -4.17
N GLN A 17 -3.11 29.15 -4.26
CA GLN A 17 -3.89 29.72 -5.36
C GLN A 17 -3.14 29.61 -6.68
N GLN A 18 -1.86 29.90 -6.69
CA GLN A 18 -1.01 29.73 -7.88
C GLN A 18 -0.99 28.28 -8.36
N LEU A 19 -0.81 27.31 -7.46
CA LEU A 19 -0.86 25.87 -7.81
C LEU A 19 -2.24 25.44 -8.33
N GLU A 20 -3.33 26.07 -7.88
CA GLU A 20 -4.69 25.83 -8.39
C GLU A 20 -4.90 26.44 -9.78
N GLU A 21 -4.36 27.65 -10.01
CA GLU A 21 -4.36 28.31 -11.34
C GLU A 21 -3.51 27.55 -12.36
N GLU A 22 -2.43 26.93 -11.92
CA GLU A 22 -1.58 26.04 -12.72
C GLU A 22 -2.19 24.63 -12.91
N GLY A 23 -3.39 24.36 -12.33
CA GLY A 23 -4.06 23.06 -12.42
C GLY A 23 -3.41 21.94 -11.63
N LEU A 24 -2.41 22.24 -10.80
CA LEU A 24 -1.67 21.25 -10.01
C LEU A 24 -2.41 20.76 -8.77
N ILE A 25 -3.37 21.54 -8.29
CA ILE A 25 -4.22 21.19 -7.16
C ILE A 25 -5.68 21.59 -7.41
N THR A 26 -6.60 20.86 -6.79
CA THR A 26 -8.03 21.20 -6.74
C THR A 26 -8.47 21.39 -5.31
N ARG A 27 -9.24 22.47 -5.04
CA ARG A 27 -9.82 22.75 -3.72
C ARG A 27 -11.28 22.34 -3.70
N VAL A 28 -11.61 21.45 -2.75
CA VAL A 28 -13.00 21.06 -2.50
C VAL A 28 -13.47 21.71 -1.21
N ARG A 29 -14.46 22.59 -1.30
CA ARG A 29 -15.00 23.32 -0.14
C ARG A 29 -15.51 22.35 0.92
N GLY A 30 -14.98 22.46 2.13
CA GLY A 30 -15.32 21.60 3.26
C GLY A 30 -14.59 20.24 3.31
N SER A 31 -13.87 19.87 2.27
CA SER A 31 -13.15 18.58 2.18
C SER A 31 -11.62 18.75 2.23
N GLY A 32 -11.06 19.72 1.52
CA GLY A 32 -9.62 19.98 1.53
C GLY A 32 -9.04 20.40 0.19
N THR A 33 -7.71 20.34 0.12
CA THR A 33 -6.94 20.60 -1.10
C THR A 33 -6.28 19.30 -1.53
N TYR A 34 -6.47 18.93 -2.77
CA TYR A 34 -5.98 17.70 -3.37
C TYR A 34 -5.03 18.03 -4.51
N VAL A 35 -4.02 17.19 -4.72
CA VAL A 35 -3.19 17.28 -5.93
C VAL A 35 -4.07 16.91 -7.12
N SER A 36 -4.12 17.79 -8.11
CA SER A 36 -4.88 17.57 -9.33
C SER A 36 -4.04 16.72 -10.28
N TYR A 37 -4.60 15.60 -10.74
CA TYR A 37 -3.98 14.80 -11.80
C TYR A 37 -4.10 15.45 -13.19
N GLU A 38 -4.88 16.53 -13.32
CA GLU A 38 -5.05 17.28 -14.56
C GLU A 38 -3.98 18.36 -14.78
N GLY A 39 -3.05 18.54 -13.83
CA GLY A 39 -1.94 19.48 -13.97
C GLY A 39 -0.97 19.03 -15.06
N GLN A 40 -0.98 19.74 -16.16
CA GLN A 40 -0.18 19.58 -17.37
C GLN A 40 0.02 18.10 -17.76
N MET A 41 -0.79 17.63 -18.68
CA MET A 41 -0.32 16.60 -19.59
C MET A 41 0.95 17.17 -20.26
N ILE A 42 2.12 16.90 -19.67
CA ILE A 42 3.31 16.82 -20.51
C ILE A 42 2.85 15.86 -21.58
N ASP A 43 2.85 16.31 -22.81
CA ASP A 43 2.52 15.51 -23.99
C ASP A 43 3.64 14.46 -24.13
N ASP A 44 3.60 13.51 -23.20
CA ASP A 44 4.56 12.44 -23.01
C ASP A 44 3.85 11.18 -23.48
N ASP A 45 4.01 10.90 -24.77
CA ASP A 45 3.44 9.75 -25.47
C ASP A 45 3.91 8.39 -24.92
N ARG A 46 4.78 8.39 -23.89
CA ARG A 46 5.26 7.14 -23.29
C ARG A 46 4.10 6.35 -22.68
N PRO A 47 4.08 5.04 -22.89
CA PRO A 47 3.09 4.17 -22.26
C PRO A 47 3.19 4.25 -20.74
N ARG A 48 2.05 4.22 -20.05
CA ARG A 48 1.94 4.44 -18.61
C ARG A 48 1.65 3.15 -17.85
N VAL A 49 2.33 2.97 -16.73
CA VAL A 49 2.05 1.91 -15.77
C VAL A 49 1.49 2.55 -14.50
N GLY A 50 0.31 2.12 -14.07
CA GLY A 50 -0.28 2.53 -12.80
C GLY A 50 0.37 1.76 -11.64
N LEU A 51 0.86 2.49 -10.65
CA LEU A 51 1.43 1.92 -9.43
C LEU A 51 0.56 2.30 -8.23
N LEU A 52 -0.12 1.33 -7.62
CA LEU A 52 -0.89 1.52 -6.41
C LEU A 52 -0.12 0.98 -5.22
N LEU A 53 0.09 1.85 -4.21
CA LEU A 53 0.76 1.51 -2.96
C LEU A 53 -0.13 1.85 -1.77
N SER A 54 -0.03 1.10 -0.69
CA SER A 54 -0.70 1.44 0.57
C SER A 54 -0.08 2.66 1.22
N TYR A 55 1.26 2.75 1.22
CA TYR A 55 2.02 3.87 1.75
C TYR A 55 3.25 4.13 0.89
N TYR A 56 3.65 5.40 0.76
CA TYR A 56 4.85 5.79 0.00
C TYR A 56 6.07 6.03 0.89
N SER A 57 5.84 6.50 2.12
CA SER A 57 6.90 7.02 3.01
C SER A 57 7.35 6.04 4.10
N GLU A 58 6.90 4.78 4.06
CA GLU A 58 7.24 3.80 5.07
C GLU A 58 8.36 2.89 4.58
N TYR A 59 9.33 2.70 5.43
CA TYR A 59 10.51 1.85 5.52
C TYR A 59 11.00 1.13 4.24
N LEU A 60 10.17 0.38 3.53
CA LEU A 60 10.55 -0.42 2.37
C LEU A 60 10.12 0.18 1.03
N PHE A 61 9.05 0.97 1.03
CA PHE A 61 8.42 1.43 -0.21
C PHE A 61 9.24 2.41 -1.05
N PRO A 62 10.08 3.30 -0.49
CA PRO A 62 10.97 4.12 -1.31
C PRO A 62 11.90 3.28 -2.19
N ASP A 63 12.56 2.26 -1.62
CA ASP A 63 13.49 1.42 -2.36
C ASP A 63 12.77 0.55 -3.41
N VAL A 64 11.56 0.05 -3.09
CA VAL A 64 10.72 -0.69 -4.04
C VAL A 64 10.26 0.22 -5.17
N TYR A 65 9.84 1.45 -4.87
CA TYR A 65 9.46 2.43 -5.87
C TYR A 65 10.63 2.76 -6.79
N ASP A 66 11.80 3.08 -6.23
CA ASP A 66 12.99 3.44 -7.00
C ASP A 66 13.39 2.30 -7.96
N GLY A 67 13.35 1.05 -7.50
CA GLY A 67 13.63 -0.10 -8.35
C GLY A 67 12.60 -0.31 -9.48
N ILE A 68 11.31 -0.06 -9.19
CA ILE A 68 10.25 -0.12 -10.21
C ILE A 68 10.42 1.02 -11.21
N GLU A 69 10.68 2.25 -10.74
CA GLU A 69 10.86 3.43 -11.57
C GLU A 69 12.06 3.28 -12.50
N GLU A 70 13.21 2.88 -11.98
CA GLU A 70 14.41 2.63 -12.77
C GLU A 70 14.13 1.60 -13.89
N SER A 71 13.59 0.44 -13.51
CA SER A 71 13.30 -0.66 -14.45
C SER A 71 12.29 -0.28 -15.55
N LEU A 72 11.25 0.48 -15.22
CA LEU A 72 10.23 0.90 -16.19
C LEU A 72 10.71 2.07 -17.05
N SER A 73 11.43 3.03 -16.47
CA SER A 73 11.98 4.18 -17.16
C SER A 73 13.00 3.76 -18.23
N GLU A 74 13.88 2.80 -17.93
CA GLU A 74 14.83 2.23 -18.90
C GLU A 74 14.13 1.60 -20.11
N LYS A 75 12.89 1.12 -19.92
CA LYS A 75 12.06 0.53 -20.99
C LYS A 75 11.12 1.53 -21.67
N GLY A 76 11.26 2.82 -21.33
CA GLY A 76 10.46 3.88 -21.92
C GLY A 76 9.04 3.99 -21.37
N TYR A 77 8.74 3.40 -20.22
CA TYR A 77 7.47 3.58 -19.53
C TYR A 77 7.51 4.75 -18.54
N ARG A 78 6.34 5.34 -18.29
CA ARG A 78 6.10 6.30 -17.23
C ARG A 78 5.25 5.67 -16.13
N ILE A 79 5.47 6.06 -14.87
CA ILE A 79 4.68 5.57 -13.74
C ILE A 79 3.69 6.63 -13.27
N ASP A 80 2.44 6.23 -13.11
CA ASP A 80 1.41 7.01 -12.43
C ASP A 80 1.18 6.41 -11.03
N VAL A 81 1.69 7.10 -9.99
CA VAL A 81 1.64 6.58 -8.60
C VAL A 81 0.37 7.02 -7.90
N ALA A 82 -0.28 6.10 -7.21
CA ALA A 82 -1.40 6.37 -6.33
C ALA A 82 -1.17 5.73 -4.94
N VAL A 83 -1.52 6.46 -3.88
CA VAL A 83 -1.37 5.99 -2.50
C VAL A 83 -2.73 5.82 -1.85
N THR A 84 -3.10 4.57 -1.56
CA THR A 84 -4.43 4.20 -1.05
C THR A 84 -4.58 4.38 0.47
N LYS A 85 -3.48 4.53 1.21
CA LYS A 85 -3.45 4.53 2.68
C LYS A 85 -4.16 3.30 3.28
N ASN A 86 -4.03 2.18 2.60
CA ASN A 86 -4.69 0.92 2.95
C ASN A 86 -6.23 1.05 3.04
N ARG A 87 -6.84 1.85 2.15
CA ARG A 87 -8.29 2.13 2.14
C ARG A 87 -8.91 1.64 0.84
N LEU A 88 -9.88 0.74 0.96
CA LEU A 88 -10.59 0.13 -0.18
C LEU A 88 -11.35 1.15 -1.05
N ASN A 89 -11.85 2.24 -0.45
CA ASN A 89 -12.50 3.30 -1.22
C ASN A 89 -11.49 4.08 -2.08
N ASP A 90 -10.31 4.37 -1.53
CA ASP A 90 -9.27 5.08 -2.28
C ASP A 90 -8.72 4.17 -3.39
N GLU A 91 -8.54 2.87 -3.14
CA GLU A 91 -8.21 1.87 -4.16
C GLU A 91 -9.22 1.89 -5.31
N ALA A 92 -10.54 1.89 -5.01
CA ALA A 92 -11.57 1.94 -6.04
C ALA A 92 -11.46 3.21 -6.92
N ILE A 93 -11.31 4.37 -6.28
CA ILE A 93 -11.18 5.66 -6.98
C ILE A 93 -9.98 5.65 -7.93
N TYR A 94 -8.83 5.16 -7.47
CA TYR A 94 -7.61 5.12 -8.29
C TYR A 94 -7.72 4.10 -9.42
N LEU A 95 -8.26 2.91 -9.18
CA LEU A 95 -8.48 1.91 -10.22
C LEU A 95 -9.45 2.41 -11.29
N GLU A 96 -10.55 3.09 -10.90
CA GLU A 96 -11.48 3.70 -11.85
C GLU A 96 -10.82 4.81 -12.69
N GLY A 97 -9.96 5.61 -12.07
CA GLY A 97 -9.16 6.63 -12.77
C GLY A 97 -8.20 6.03 -13.78
N LEU A 98 -7.43 5.03 -13.38
CA LEU A 98 -6.47 4.34 -14.24
C LEU A 98 -7.16 3.62 -15.40
N LEU A 99 -8.32 3.01 -15.16
CA LEU A 99 -9.12 2.38 -16.22
C LEU A 99 -9.64 3.38 -17.28
N LYS A 100 -9.83 4.66 -16.90
CA LYS A 100 -10.20 5.74 -17.81
C LYS A 100 -9.02 6.29 -18.59
N SER A 101 -7.82 6.24 -18.02
CA SER A 101 -6.61 6.85 -18.58
C SER A 101 -5.81 5.94 -19.54
N ASN A 102 -6.33 4.78 -19.90
CA ASN A 102 -5.74 3.83 -20.84
C ASN A 102 -4.30 3.43 -20.49
N VAL A 103 -4.08 2.91 -19.28
CA VAL A 103 -2.77 2.44 -18.82
C VAL A 103 -2.33 1.17 -19.56
N SER A 104 -1.02 1.01 -19.74
CA SER A 104 -0.38 -0.14 -20.37
C SER A 104 -0.19 -1.32 -19.43
N GLY A 105 -0.22 -1.09 -18.13
CA GLY A 105 -0.09 -2.12 -17.09
C GLY A 105 -0.35 -1.56 -15.71
N LEU A 106 -0.47 -2.45 -14.73
CA LEU A 106 -0.70 -2.12 -13.33
C LEU A 106 0.25 -2.90 -12.42
N ILE A 107 0.79 -2.21 -11.43
CA ILE A 107 1.48 -2.82 -10.29
C ILE A 107 0.70 -2.41 -9.04
N ILE A 108 0.24 -3.37 -8.24
CA ILE A 108 -0.74 -3.13 -7.20
C ILE A 108 -0.31 -3.77 -5.88
N GLU A 109 -0.22 -2.98 -4.83
CA GLU A 109 -0.32 -3.46 -3.47
C GLU A 109 -1.78 -3.37 -3.03
N GLY A 110 -2.37 -4.53 -2.70
CA GLY A 110 -3.79 -4.62 -2.33
C GLY A 110 -4.08 -3.98 -0.98
N SER A 111 -5.14 -3.18 -0.90
CA SER A 111 -5.59 -2.55 0.35
C SER A 111 -6.35 -3.54 1.21
N ARG A 112 -6.05 -3.60 2.52
CA ARG A 112 -6.72 -4.51 3.48
C ARG A 112 -6.84 -5.94 2.96
N SER A 113 -5.74 -6.46 2.47
CA SER A 113 -5.69 -7.74 1.75
C SER A 113 -6.16 -8.95 2.55
N ALA A 114 -6.24 -8.86 3.88
CA ALA A 114 -6.80 -9.92 4.73
C ALA A 114 -8.34 -10.04 4.67
N PHE A 115 -9.03 -9.09 4.04
CA PHE A 115 -10.49 -9.08 3.96
C PHE A 115 -10.99 -9.27 2.53
N PRO A 116 -12.23 -9.78 2.35
CA PRO A 116 -12.87 -9.78 1.05
C PRO A 116 -12.92 -8.37 0.44
N ASN A 117 -12.46 -8.24 -0.80
CA ASN A 117 -12.40 -6.95 -1.48
C ASN A 117 -13.72 -6.62 -2.18
N PRO A 118 -14.39 -5.51 -1.85
CA PRO A 118 -15.63 -5.08 -2.53
C PRO A 118 -15.37 -4.60 -3.97
N ASN A 119 -14.11 -4.34 -4.35
CA ASN A 119 -13.74 -3.81 -5.66
C ASN A 119 -13.51 -4.89 -6.72
N ILE A 120 -13.88 -6.15 -6.47
CA ILE A 120 -13.67 -7.30 -7.38
C ILE A 120 -14.17 -7.02 -8.79
N ARG A 121 -15.24 -6.24 -8.95
CA ARG A 121 -15.75 -5.85 -10.28
C ARG A 121 -14.70 -5.08 -11.11
N LEU A 122 -13.88 -4.25 -10.48
CA LEU A 122 -12.83 -3.47 -11.16
C LEU A 122 -11.70 -4.39 -11.62
N TYR A 123 -11.31 -5.35 -10.81
CA TYR A 123 -10.30 -6.36 -11.18
C TYR A 123 -10.80 -7.27 -12.31
N LYS A 124 -12.09 -7.64 -12.31
CA LYS A 124 -12.70 -8.35 -13.45
C LYS A 124 -12.67 -7.52 -14.73
N GLU A 125 -12.90 -6.22 -14.64
CA GLU A 125 -12.82 -5.30 -15.79
C GLU A 125 -11.38 -5.16 -16.29
N ILE A 126 -10.38 -5.04 -15.40
CA ILE A 126 -8.95 -5.05 -15.74
C ILE A 126 -8.61 -6.32 -16.52
N LYS A 127 -9.05 -7.48 -16.02
CA LYS A 127 -8.84 -8.78 -16.69
C LYS A 127 -9.52 -8.84 -18.05
N ARG A 128 -10.77 -8.36 -18.16
CA ARG A 128 -11.51 -8.31 -19.41
C ARG A 128 -10.84 -7.46 -20.48
N ARG A 129 -10.18 -6.37 -20.05
CA ARG A 129 -9.41 -5.49 -20.97
C ARG A 129 -8.02 -6.04 -21.27
N ASN A 130 -7.62 -7.17 -20.71
CA ASN A 130 -6.29 -7.75 -20.83
C ASN A 130 -5.17 -6.77 -20.42
N ILE A 131 -5.41 -5.93 -19.39
CA ILE A 131 -4.39 -5.04 -18.86
C ILE A 131 -3.40 -5.89 -18.04
N PRO A 132 -2.12 -5.97 -18.40
CA PRO A 132 -1.11 -6.66 -17.61
C PRO A 132 -1.09 -6.15 -16.19
N THR A 133 -1.18 -7.05 -15.22
CA THR A 133 -1.29 -6.66 -13.81
C THR A 133 -0.44 -7.58 -12.94
N LEU A 134 0.35 -6.99 -12.07
CA LEU A 134 1.17 -7.66 -11.09
C LEU A 134 0.83 -7.16 -9.70
N PHE A 135 0.54 -8.07 -8.78
CA PHE A 135 0.51 -7.73 -7.36
C PHE A 135 1.90 -7.75 -6.76
N ILE A 136 2.15 -6.83 -5.85
CA ILE A 136 3.38 -6.81 -5.05
C ILE A 136 3.02 -6.83 -3.57
N HIS A 137 3.85 -7.49 -2.76
CA HIS A 137 3.75 -7.53 -1.30
C HIS A 137 2.55 -8.33 -0.77
N ASN A 138 1.40 -8.27 -1.42
CA ASN A 138 0.20 -9.05 -1.13
C ASN A 138 -0.67 -9.19 -2.39
N HIS A 139 -1.67 -10.05 -2.34
CA HIS A 139 -2.69 -10.20 -3.37
C HIS A 139 -4.07 -10.48 -2.76
N TYR A 140 -5.10 -10.56 -3.61
CA TYR A 140 -6.43 -11.02 -3.22
C TYR A 140 -6.67 -12.42 -3.78
N GLU A 141 -7.03 -13.39 -2.96
CA GLU A 141 -7.23 -14.81 -3.35
C GLU A 141 -8.18 -15.00 -4.54
N ASN A 142 -9.19 -14.12 -4.67
CA ASN A 142 -10.22 -14.22 -5.70
C ASN A 142 -9.92 -13.39 -6.96
N VAL A 143 -8.68 -12.92 -7.13
CA VAL A 143 -8.26 -12.09 -8.25
C VAL A 143 -7.10 -12.80 -8.97
N PRO A 144 -7.30 -13.28 -10.23
CA PRO A 144 -6.36 -14.15 -10.91
C PRO A 144 -5.26 -13.37 -11.63
N PHE A 145 -4.40 -12.71 -10.89
CA PHE A 145 -3.18 -12.06 -11.38
C PHE A 145 -1.96 -12.62 -10.65
N ASP A 146 -0.81 -12.53 -11.28
CA ASP A 146 0.46 -12.94 -10.68
C ASP A 146 0.84 -12.00 -9.53
N SER A 147 1.63 -12.51 -8.59
CA SER A 147 2.15 -11.72 -7.46
C SER A 147 3.63 -11.97 -7.20
N VAL A 148 4.28 -10.95 -6.64
CA VAL A 148 5.63 -11.03 -6.07
C VAL A 148 5.54 -10.69 -4.59
N GLU A 149 5.79 -11.66 -3.74
CA GLU A 149 5.56 -11.56 -2.31
C GLU A 149 6.71 -12.15 -1.51
N MET A 150 6.85 -11.72 -0.28
CA MET A 150 7.72 -12.36 0.70
C MET A 150 7.05 -13.64 1.22
N SER A 151 7.83 -14.62 1.60
CA SER A 151 7.33 -15.79 2.31
C SER A 151 7.11 -15.47 3.79
N ASP A 152 6.07 -14.69 4.09
CA ASP A 152 5.81 -14.16 5.43
C ASP A 152 5.63 -15.26 6.48
N SER A 153 4.92 -16.33 6.14
CA SER A 153 4.73 -17.48 7.02
C SER A 153 6.07 -18.16 7.34
N ARG A 154 6.90 -18.42 6.32
CA ARG A 154 8.22 -19.02 6.52
C ARG A 154 9.14 -18.09 7.33
N SER A 155 9.15 -16.81 7.05
CA SER A 155 9.99 -15.83 7.75
C SER A 155 9.64 -15.76 9.24
N ALA A 156 8.35 -15.75 9.57
CA ALA A 156 7.88 -15.77 10.96
C ALA A 156 8.18 -17.11 11.66
N TYR A 157 8.05 -18.22 10.95
CA TYR A 157 8.45 -19.55 11.44
C TYR A 157 9.93 -19.57 11.82
N GLU A 158 10.81 -19.15 10.92
CA GLU A 158 12.25 -19.12 11.16
C GLU A 158 12.66 -18.19 12.31
N LEU A 159 12.05 -17.01 12.39
CA LEU A 159 12.28 -16.09 13.50
C LEU A 159 11.86 -16.71 14.86
N THR A 160 10.71 -17.36 14.89
CA THR A 160 10.20 -18.04 16.08
C THR A 160 11.09 -19.22 16.46
N ARG A 161 11.57 -19.98 15.48
CA ARG A 161 12.53 -21.09 15.67
C ARG A 161 13.81 -20.61 16.35
N ILE A 162 14.38 -19.51 15.85
CA ILE A 162 15.58 -18.89 16.45
C ILE A 162 15.36 -18.58 17.94
N LEU A 163 14.20 -18.01 18.29
CA LEU A 163 13.89 -17.73 19.70
C LEU A 163 13.83 -19.01 20.54
N ILE A 164 13.18 -20.04 20.03
CA ILE A 164 13.05 -21.34 20.74
C ILE A 164 14.41 -22.00 20.91
N GLU A 165 15.24 -22.03 19.88
CA GLU A 165 16.60 -22.60 19.92
C GLU A 165 17.52 -21.86 20.90
N ASN A 166 17.29 -20.54 21.10
CA ASN A 166 17.96 -19.75 22.12
C ASN A 166 17.35 -19.91 23.53
N GLY A 167 16.48 -20.88 23.74
CA GLY A 167 15.95 -21.26 25.04
C GLY A 167 14.68 -20.52 25.48
N HIS A 168 14.14 -19.62 24.66
CA HIS A 168 12.89 -18.94 24.98
C HIS A 168 11.69 -19.91 24.94
N ARG A 169 10.79 -19.83 25.92
CA ARG A 169 9.58 -20.68 26.01
C ARG A 169 8.29 -19.85 26.20
N ARG A 170 8.42 -18.59 26.58
CA ARG A 170 7.32 -17.63 26.65
C ARG A 170 7.52 -16.61 25.54
N ILE A 171 6.92 -16.88 24.40
CA ILE A 171 7.11 -16.11 23.17
C ILE A 171 5.76 -15.50 22.81
N GLY A 172 5.72 -14.19 22.65
CA GLY A 172 4.55 -13.45 22.23
C GLY A 172 4.72 -12.88 20.83
N GLY A 173 3.62 -12.38 20.27
CA GLY A 173 3.61 -11.77 18.97
C GLY A 173 2.68 -10.57 18.86
N ILE A 174 3.03 -9.62 17.98
CA ILE A 174 2.20 -8.49 17.62
C ILE A 174 1.97 -8.57 16.11
N PHE A 175 0.71 -8.75 15.71
CA PHE A 175 0.34 -9.02 14.32
C PHE A 175 -0.67 -8.00 13.79
N LYS A 176 -0.51 -7.64 12.53
CA LYS A 176 -1.47 -6.79 11.83
C LYS A 176 -2.57 -7.68 11.22
N TYR A 177 -3.84 -7.40 11.55
CA TYR A 177 -4.93 -8.28 11.13
C TYR A 177 -5.65 -7.83 9.86
N ASP A 178 -5.43 -6.62 9.39
CA ASP A 178 -6.08 -6.10 8.19
C ASP A 178 -5.24 -6.23 6.90
N ASP A 179 -4.04 -6.86 7.00
CA ASP A 179 -3.20 -7.22 5.86
C ASP A 179 -2.82 -8.71 5.90
N MET A 180 -2.80 -9.34 4.74
CA MET A 180 -2.51 -10.79 4.61
C MET A 180 -1.14 -11.15 5.18
N GLN A 181 -0.15 -10.29 5.04
CA GLN A 181 1.20 -10.51 5.61
C GLN A 181 1.16 -10.75 7.12
N GLY A 182 0.34 -9.99 7.85
CA GLY A 182 0.21 -10.18 9.30
C GLY A 182 -0.44 -11.51 9.66
N ILE A 183 -1.42 -11.95 8.87
CA ILE A 183 -2.08 -13.24 9.02
C ILE A 183 -1.10 -14.38 8.71
N GLU A 184 -0.34 -14.28 7.62
CA GLU A 184 0.66 -15.28 7.25
C GLU A 184 1.79 -15.38 8.28
N ARG A 185 2.27 -14.25 8.81
CA ARG A 185 3.26 -14.24 9.91
C ARG A 185 2.72 -14.93 11.17
N TYR A 186 1.46 -14.68 11.52
CA TYR A 186 0.82 -15.38 12.62
C TYR A 186 0.75 -16.89 12.38
N LYS A 187 0.38 -17.35 11.17
CA LYS A 187 0.37 -18.77 10.82
C LYS A 187 1.75 -19.41 11.02
N GLY A 188 2.81 -18.78 10.50
CA GLY A 188 4.18 -19.29 10.67
C GLY A 188 4.62 -19.33 12.13
N PHE A 189 4.28 -18.33 12.91
CA PHE A 189 4.53 -18.28 14.35
C PHE A 189 3.87 -19.45 15.07
N ILE A 190 2.56 -19.66 14.88
CA ILE A 190 1.81 -20.75 15.50
C ILE A 190 2.33 -22.11 15.08
N GLN A 191 2.62 -22.30 13.80
CA GLN A 191 3.17 -23.56 13.30
C GLN A 191 4.48 -23.92 13.99
N CYS A 192 5.38 -22.95 14.13
CA CYS A 192 6.66 -23.18 14.81
C CYS A 192 6.49 -23.53 16.30
N LEU A 193 5.61 -22.82 17.02
CA LEU A 193 5.32 -23.18 18.43
C LEU A 193 4.81 -24.61 18.54
N SER A 194 3.92 -25.02 17.64
CA SER A 194 3.37 -26.38 17.57
C SER A 194 4.45 -27.44 17.31
N ASP A 195 5.28 -27.21 16.28
CA ASP A 195 6.31 -28.17 15.88
C ASP A 195 7.37 -28.40 16.97
N TYR A 196 7.65 -27.38 17.76
CA TYR A 196 8.61 -27.44 18.87
C TYR A 196 7.96 -27.73 20.23
N GLY A 197 6.67 -28.01 20.29
CA GLY A 197 5.95 -28.29 21.52
C GLY A 197 5.97 -27.14 22.55
N VAL A 198 6.10 -25.89 22.10
CA VAL A 198 6.04 -24.70 22.94
C VAL A 198 4.59 -24.31 23.16
N LYS A 199 4.20 -24.15 24.42
CA LYS A 199 2.82 -23.80 24.78
C LYS A 199 2.43 -22.44 24.20
N PHE A 200 1.35 -22.41 23.44
CA PHE A 200 0.68 -21.20 23.02
C PHE A 200 -0.10 -20.56 24.17
N ASP A 201 -0.12 -19.24 24.24
CA ASP A 201 -0.87 -18.48 25.24
C ASP A 201 -1.42 -17.20 24.58
N ASP A 202 -2.75 -17.09 24.54
CA ASP A 202 -3.46 -15.95 23.94
C ASP A 202 -3.09 -14.61 24.61
N ASP A 203 -2.73 -14.61 25.88
CA ASP A 203 -2.36 -13.39 26.59
C ASP A 203 -1.07 -12.76 26.07
N TYR A 204 -0.27 -13.50 25.31
CA TYR A 204 0.96 -13.01 24.69
C TYR A 204 0.75 -12.53 23.24
N ILE A 205 -0.47 -12.60 22.72
CA ILE A 205 -0.77 -12.16 21.37
C ILE A 205 -1.47 -10.81 21.40
N ARG A 206 -1.01 -9.92 20.51
CA ARG A 206 -1.67 -8.63 20.28
C ARG A 206 -1.92 -8.43 18.79
N TRP A 207 -3.11 -7.96 18.52
CA TRP A 207 -3.54 -7.63 17.17
C TRP A 207 -3.67 -6.12 17.02
N TYR A 208 -3.34 -5.60 15.84
CA TYR A 208 -3.54 -4.21 15.49
C TYR A 208 -3.94 -4.06 14.02
N SER A 209 -4.54 -2.92 13.69
CA SER A 209 -4.92 -2.55 12.34
C SER A 209 -4.21 -1.27 11.89
N THR A 210 -4.34 -0.95 10.62
CA THR A 210 -3.98 0.35 10.06
C THR A 210 -4.55 1.51 10.87
N LYS A 211 -5.82 1.41 11.30
CA LYS A 211 -6.49 2.44 12.10
C LYS A 211 -5.83 2.63 13.47
N ASP A 212 -5.44 1.56 14.14
CA ASP A 212 -4.78 1.63 15.45
C ASP A 212 -3.43 2.35 15.34
N MET A 213 -2.69 2.12 14.25
CA MET A 213 -1.45 2.84 13.98
C MET A 213 -1.67 4.33 13.73
N GLU A 214 -2.65 4.69 12.91
CA GLU A 214 -3.00 6.08 12.63
C GLU A 214 -3.42 6.84 13.90
N GLU A 215 -4.20 6.22 14.79
CA GLU A 215 -4.64 6.83 16.05
C GLU A 215 -3.47 7.06 17.02
N LYS A 216 -2.49 6.16 17.06
CA LYS A 216 -1.27 6.35 17.87
C LYS A 216 -0.38 7.47 17.34
N LEU A 217 -0.27 7.62 16.03
CA LEU A 217 0.52 8.68 15.41
C LEU A 217 -0.12 10.07 15.59
N ARG A 218 -1.46 10.14 15.70
CA ARG A 218 -2.18 11.41 15.95
C ARG A 218 -2.07 11.91 17.41
N LYS A 219 -1.73 11.03 18.36
CA LYS A 219 -1.61 11.37 19.78
C LYS A 219 -0.21 11.85 20.20
N LYS A 220 0.74 11.94 19.28
CA LYS A 220 2.04 12.58 19.43
C LYS A 220 2.02 13.97 18.79
#